data_f0233b965b819b6cc92eee7fd42456e3
#
_entry.id   f0233b965b819b6cc92eee7fd42456e3
#
_cell.length_a   1.000
_cell.length_b   1.000
_cell.length_c   1.000
_cell.angle_alpha   90.00
_cell.angle_beta   90.00
_cell.angle_gamma   90.00
#
_symmetry.space_group_name_H-M   'P 1'
#
loop_
_entity.id
_entity.type
_entity.pdbx_description
1 polymer ?
#
loop_
_entity_poly.entity_id
_entity_poly.type
_entity_poly.pdbx_seq_one_letter_code
_entity_poly.pdbx_strand_id
1 'polypeptide(L)'
;MPPDPIDFHAYPDAAGHFGRFGGRFVAETLMGPLQELADAYDAARVDPTFVEAFERDLAHYVGRPSPIYHARRLSDETGGAQILLKREDLNHTGAHKIN
;
A
#
# COMPACT_ATOMS: atom_id res chain seq x y z
N MET A 1 -31.36 -8.21 -9.77
CA MET A 1 -30.71 -6.89 -9.84
C MET A 1 -29.20 -7.09 -9.89
N PRO A 2 -28.50 -6.40 -10.77
CA PRO A 2 -27.05 -6.39 -10.68
C PRO A 2 -26.64 -5.83 -9.31
N PRO A 3 -25.57 -6.34 -8.69
CA PRO A 3 -25.05 -5.76 -7.45
C PRO A 3 -24.64 -4.30 -7.71
N ASP A 4 -24.82 -3.45 -6.70
CA ASP A 4 -24.37 -2.07 -6.77
C ASP A 4 -22.88 -2.02 -7.13
N PRO A 5 -22.44 -1.06 -7.94
CA PRO A 5 -21.03 -0.94 -8.30
C PRO A 5 -20.21 -0.71 -7.02
N ILE A 6 -19.11 -1.43 -6.91
CA ILE A 6 -18.20 -1.30 -5.76
C ILE A 6 -17.48 0.05 -5.85
N ASP A 7 -17.69 0.91 -4.88
CA ASP A 7 -16.91 2.13 -4.72
C ASP A 7 -15.60 1.83 -4.01
N PHE A 8 -14.53 1.69 -4.77
CA PHE A 8 -13.19 1.39 -4.24
C PHE A 8 -12.59 2.52 -3.40
N HIS A 9 -13.17 3.71 -3.40
CA HIS A 9 -12.73 4.83 -2.55
C HIS A 9 -13.34 4.79 -1.14
N ALA A 10 -14.42 4.03 -0.96
CA ALA A 10 -15.10 3.87 0.31
C ALA A 10 -14.60 2.67 1.14
N TYR A 11 -13.56 1.97 0.69
CA TYR A 11 -13.11 0.73 1.31
C TYR A 11 -11.68 0.80 1.85
N PRO A 12 -11.36 -0.04 2.85
CA PRO A 12 -12.27 -0.92 3.60
C PRO A 12 -13.24 -0.14 4.49
N ASP A 13 -14.39 -0.75 4.82
CA ASP A 13 -15.28 -0.23 5.85
C ASP A 13 -14.70 -0.47 7.27
N ALA A 14 -15.40 0.02 8.32
CA ALA A 14 -14.93 -0.10 9.70
C ALA A 14 -14.77 -1.56 10.18
N ALA A 15 -15.46 -2.51 9.54
CA ALA A 15 -15.37 -3.94 9.85
C ALA A 15 -14.35 -4.68 8.98
N GLY A 16 -13.63 -3.97 8.11
CA GLY A 16 -12.62 -4.54 7.21
C GLY A 16 -13.19 -5.19 5.96
N HIS A 17 -14.41 -4.81 5.55
CA HIS A 17 -15.02 -5.34 4.34
C HIS A 17 -14.80 -4.45 3.13
N PHE A 18 -14.72 -5.09 1.97
CA PHE A 18 -14.71 -4.50 0.64
C PHE A 18 -16.01 -4.93 -0.08
N GLY A 19 -17.12 -4.29 0.24
CA GLY A 19 -18.44 -4.74 -0.18
C GLY A 19 -18.78 -6.08 0.48
N ARG A 20 -19.08 -7.08 -0.36
CA ARG A 20 -19.33 -8.47 0.11
C ARG A 20 -18.06 -9.26 0.43
N PHE A 21 -16.89 -8.71 0.16
CA PHE A 21 -15.61 -9.37 0.37
C PHE A 21 -14.92 -8.87 1.62
N GLY A 22 -13.96 -9.64 2.12
CA GLY A 22 -13.12 -9.24 3.24
C GLY A 22 -13.74 -9.53 4.59
N GLY A 23 -13.40 -8.73 5.58
CA GLY A 23 -13.73 -8.93 6.98
C GLY A 23 -12.49 -9.30 7.81
N ARG A 24 -12.69 -9.58 9.09
CA ARG A 24 -11.62 -9.94 10.03
C ARG A 24 -11.84 -11.36 10.53
N PHE A 25 -11.20 -12.33 9.86
CA PHE A 25 -11.31 -13.76 10.17
C PHE A 25 -10.02 -14.24 10.80
N VAL A 26 -9.91 -14.04 12.10
CA VAL A 26 -8.75 -14.44 12.91
C VAL A 26 -9.20 -15.20 14.13
N ALA A 27 -8.26 -15.87 14.81
CA ALA A 27 -8.54 -16.49 16.10
C ALA A 27 -9.12 -15.46 17.08
N GLU A 28 -10.09 -15.88 17.88
CA GLU A 28 -10.81 -14.98 18.79
C GLU A 28 -9.88 -14.26 19.77
N THR A 29 -8.80 -14.90 20.17
CA THR A 29 -7.74 -14.32 21.02
C THR A 29 -7.02 -13.12 20.37
N LEU A 30 -7.07 -12.97 19.05
CA LEU A 30 -6.47 -11.86 18.30
C LEU A 30 -7.44 -10.71 18.02
N MET A 31 -8.73 -10.88 18.28
CA MET A 31 -9.74 -9.85 17.99
C MET A 31 -9.51 -8.57 18.81
N GLY A 32 -9.21 -8.70 20.11
CA GLY A 32 -8.87 -7.57 20.97
C GLY A 32 -7.62 -6.80 20.47
N PRO A 33 -6.47 -7.48 20.30
CA PRO A 33 -5.27 -6.84 19.74
C PRO A 33 -5.45 -6.20 18.37
N LEU A 34 -6.25 -6.81 17.48
CA LEU A 34 -6.54 -6.19 16.18
C LEU A 34 -7.41 -4.94 16.29
N GLN A 35 -8.35 -4.90 17.25
CA GLN A 35 -9.13 -3.69 17.47
C GLN A 35 -8.24 -2.57 18.03
N GLU A 36 -7.36 -2.86 18.97
CA GLU A 36 -6.37 -1.90 19.47
C GLU A 36 -5.50 -1.34 18.35
N LEU A 37 -5.04 -2.19 17.44
CA LEU A 37 -4.26 -1.78 16.27
C LEU A 37 -5.07 -0.88 15.33
N ALA A 38 -6.33 -1.21 15.07
CA ALA A 38 -7.21 -0.40 14.23
C ALA A 38 -7.44 1.00 14.84
N ASP A 39 -7.70 1.07 16.14
CA ASP A 39 -7.91 2.32 16.86
C ASP A 39 -6.63 3.18 16.85
N ALA A 40 -5.47 2.56 17.07
CA ALA A 40 -4.18 3.23 17.01
C ALA A 40 -3.86 3.74 15.60
N TYR A 41 -4.17 2.97 14.57
CA TYR A 41 -4.01 3.38 13.18
C TYR A 41 -4.91 4.58 12.83
N ASP A 42 -6.18 4.53 13.22
CA ASP A 42 -7.13 5.62 12.96
C ASP A 42 -6.71 6.93 13.65
N ALA A 43 -6.11 6.84 14.83
CA ALA A 43 -5.54 8.00 15.51
C ALA A 43 -4.26 8.50 14.81
N ALA A 44 -3.35 7.58 14.45
CA ALA A 44 -2.06 7.93 13.86
C ALA A 44 -2.20 8.58 12.47
N ARG A 45 -3.08 8.08 11.62
CA ARG A 45 -3.24 8.57 10.25
C ARG A 45 -3.76 10.02 10.15
N VAL A 46 -4.30 10.56 11.24
CA VAL A 46 -4.78 11.95 11.33
C VAL A 46 -3.89 12.83 12.22
N ASP A 47 -2.85 12.24 12.82
CA ASP A 47 -1.87 12.97 13.61
C ASP A 47 -0.79 13.57 12.70
N PRO A 48 -0.71 14.91 12.59
CA PRO A 48 0.27 15.55 11.70
C PRO A 48 1.73 15.19 12.05
N THR A 49 2.04 15.00 13.32
CA THR A 49 3.40 14.64 13.76
C THR A 49 3.78 13.25 13.28
N PHE A 50 2.85 12.30 13.37
CA PHE A 50 3.07 10.95 12.86
C PHE A 50 3.23 10.95 11.34
N VAL A 51 2.34 11.62 10.63
CA VAL A 51 2.37 11.69 9.16
C VAL A 51 3.66 12.33 8.65
N GLU A 52 4.09 13.45 9.25
CA GLU A 52 5.34 14.11 8.89
C GLU A 52 6.57 13.22 9.13
N ALA A 53 6.63 12.52 10.26
CA ALA A 53 7.71 11.59 10.56
C ALA A 53 7.74 10.42 9.55
N PHE A 54 6.58 9.87 9.23
CA PHE A 54 6.44 8.79 8.25
C PHE A 54 6.88 9.22 6.85
N GLU A 55 6.40 10.37 6.37
CA GLU A 55 6.77 10.90 5.05
C GLU A 55 8.26 11.21 4.96
N ARG A 56 8.85 11.76 6.02
CA ARG A 56 10.28 12.02 6.09
C ARG A 56 11.09 10.73 5.98
N ASP A 57 10.69 9.69 6.68
CA ASP A 57 11.38 8.40 6.63
C ASP A 57 11.21 7.74 5.25
N LEU A 58 10.05 7.82 4.63
CA LEU A 58 9.86 7.35 3.26
C LEU A 58 10.79 8.07 2.27
N ALA A 59 10.89 9.39 2.36
CA ALA A 59 11.69 10.18 1.44
C ALA A 59 13.21 10.02 1.66
N HIS A 60 13.66 10.04 2.90
CA HIS A 60 15.08 10.19 3.24
C HIS A 60 15.76 8.92 3.77
N TYR A 61 15.00 7.97 4.28
CA TYR A 61 15.53 6.68 4.73
C TYR A 61 15.26 5.58 3.72
N VAL A 62 14.04 5.47 3.25
CA VAL A 62 13.60 4.44 2.29
C VAL A 62 14.02 4.79 0.86
N GLY A 63 13.94 6.06 0.47
CA GLY A 63 14.25 6.52 -0.88
C GLY A 63 13.03 6.54 -1.81
N ARG A 64 11.85 6.83 -1.29
CA ARG A 64 10.62 6.92 -2.07
C ARG A 64 10.25 8.37 -2.39
N PRO A 65 9.56 8.58 -3.52
CA PRO A 65 9.14 7.60 -4.52
C PRO A 65 10.31 7.04 -5.31
N SER A 66 10.29 5.72 -5.59
CA SER A 66 11.27 5.10 -6.46
C SER A 66 11.07 5.53 -7.91
N PRO A 67 12.14 5.62 -8.73
CA PRO A 67 12.02 6.05 -10.12
C PRO A 67 11.37 5.01 -11.02
N ILE A 68 10.81 5.50 -12.12
CA ILE A 68 10.37 4.67 -13.24
C ILE A 68 11.46 4.74 -14.32
N TYR A 69 11.95 3.58 -14.74
CA TYR A 69 12.96 3.43 -15.76
C TYR A 69 12.38 2.82 -17.03
N HIS A 70 12.57 3.50 -18.17
CA HIS A 70 12.20 2.93 -19.46
C HIS A 70 13.32 2.01 -19.96
N ALA A 71 13.04 0.71 -19.98
CA ALA A 71 13.96 -0.31 -20.49
C ALA A 71 13.93 -0.34 -22.02
N ARG A 72 14.59 0.63 -22.67
CA ARG A 72 14.52 0.86 -24.12
C ARG A 72 15.01 -0.33 -24.91
N ARG A 73 16.20 -0.83 -24.59
CA ARG A 73 16.78 -1.99 -25.31
C ARG A 73 15.87 -3.21 -25.23
N LEU A 74 15.35 -3.52 -24.05
CA LEU A 74 14.44 -4.65 -23.88
C LEU A 74 13.14 -4.44 -24.63
N SER A 75 12.60 -3.21 -24.62
CA SER A 75 11.40 -2.85 -25.39
C SER A 75 11.62 -3.04 -26.89
N ASP A 76 12.76 -2.60 -27.42
CA ASP A 76 13.13 -2.72 -28.83
C ASP A 76 13.34 -4.19 -29.22
N GLU A 77 14.05 -4.96 -28.40
CA GLU A 77 14.31 -6.38 -28.64
C GLU A 77 13.04 -7.25 -28.65
N THR A 78 12.06 -6.93 -27.78
CA THR A 78 10.79 -7.66 -27.74
C THR A 78 9.84 -7.24 -28.85
N GLY A 79 10.00 -6.05 -29.43
CA GLY A 79 9.22 -5.55 -30.55
C GLY A 79 7.73 -5.34 -30.28
N GLY A 80 7.32 -5.29 -29.02
CA GLY A 80 5.95 -5.16 -28.58
C GLY A 80 5.71 -3.92 -27.73
N ALA A 81 5.23 -4.14 -26.51
CA ALA A 81 4.90 -3.06 -25.57
C ALA A 81 6.15 -2.31 -25.07
N GLN A 82 5.96 -1.05 -24.69
CA GLN A 82 6.95 -0.29 -23.93
C GLN A 82 7.12 -0.90 -22.54
N ILE A 83 8.34 -1.27 -22.18
CA ILE A 83 8.64 -1.88 -20.88
C ILE A 83 9.15 -0.83 -19.93
N LEU A 84 8.41 -0.58 -18.88
CA LEU A 84 8.75 0.36 -17.81
C LEU A 84 8.98 -0.40 -16.51
N LEU A 85 10.06 -0.10 -15.83
CA LEU A 85 10.41 -0.72 -14.55
C LEU A 85 10.18 0.29 -13.43
N LYS A 86 9.31 -0.04 -12.49
CA LYS A 86 9.22 0.66 -11.21
C LYS A 86 10.35 0.15 -10.32
N ARG A 87 11.37 0.98 -10.13
CA ARG A 87 12.67 0.60 -9.56
C ARG A 87 12.63 0.49 -8.03
N GLU A 88 11.81 -0.41 -7.49
CA GLU A 88 11.75 -0.68 -6.05
C GLU A 88 13.01 -1.37 -5.50
N ASP A 89 13.87 -1.87 -6.37
CA ASP A 89 15.21 -2.36 -6.04
C ASP A 89 16.16 -1.24 -5.57
N LEU A 90 15.85 0.02 -5.87
CA LEU A 90 16.61 1.18 -5.42
C LEU A 90 16.21 1.68 -4.03
N ASN A 91 15.16 1.16 -3.43
CA ASN A 91 14.82 1.44 -2.05
C ASN A 91 15.92 0.93 -1.11
N HIS A 92 16.03 1.53 0.06
CA HIS A 92 16.86 0.98 1.13
C HIS A 92 16.43 -0.47 1.41
N THR A 93 17.33 -1.39 1.59
CA THR A 93 17.17 -2.85 1.63
C THR A 93 17.03 -3.55 0.26
N GLY A 94 17.01 -2.83 -0.85
CA GLY A 94 16.99 -3.38 -2.20
C GLY A 94 15.70 -4.07 -2.63
N ALA A 95 14.58 -3.80 -1.94
CA ALA A 95 13.29 -4.41 -2.23
C ALA A 95 12.13 -3.50 -1.79
N HIS A 96 10.91 -3.86 -2.22
CA HIS A 96 9.68 -3.12 -1.88
C HIS A 96 9.22 -3.30 -0.41
N LYS A 97 9.72 -4.28 0.30
CA LYS A 97 9.21 -4.67 1.63
C LYS A 97 9.45 -3.66 2.74
N ILE A 98 10.35 -2.70 2.55
CA ILE A 98 10.58 -1.62 3.50
C ILE A 98 9.43 -0.59 3.52
N ASN A 99 8.58 -0.62 2.52
CA ASN A 99 7.45 0.30 2.39
C ASN A 99 6.40 0.09 3.47
#